data_9a9106aafb4c87628b62c28ed754d2a0
#
_entry.id   9a9106aafb4c87628b62c28ed754d2a0
#
_cell.length_a   1.000
_cell.length_b   1.000
_cell.length_c   1.000
_cell.angle_alpha   90.00
_cell.angle_beta   90.00
_cell.angle_gamma   90.00
#
_symmetry.space_group_name_H-M   'P 1'
#
loop_
_entity.id
_entity.type
_entity.pdbx_description
1 polymer ?
#
loop_
_entity_poly.entity_id
_entity_poly.type
_entity_poly.pdbx_seq_one_letter_code
_entity_poly.pdbx_strand_id
1 'polypeptide(L)'
;TGMSGSGKSSLAFDTIYAEGQRRYMESLSSYARQFLGQMEKPNVESIEGLSPAISIDQKSTNRNPRSTVGTVTEIYDYFRLLYARIGIPHCPKCGREIAKQTVDQMVDQIMNMGEGTKIQLLAPVVRGRKGEHAKVLERAKRSGYVRVRIDGSMYELTEEIKLDKNIKHNIDIVVDRLVVKDGIQRRLTDSIENVLELAEGLLVVDVIGGEPVTFSQSFSCPDCGISVSEVEPRSFSFNNPFGACPVCFGLGYKMEFDEDLMIPDKRLSINEGAITVMGWQSCADKSSFTNAILRALAKEYNFDLDTPFQDYPQKIHDILLHGTNGKEVLVHYTGQRGSGVYPVAFEGLIKNVERRYRETASESSKQEYETFMRITPCKECKGMRLKKESLAVTVCDKNIYEITSMSIRDLQKFLDTMTLTKQQQFIGERVLKEIRARVGFLVDVGLEYLSLARATATLSGGEAQRIRLATQIGSGLVGVCYILDEPSIGLHQRDNDKLLNTLKNLRDLGNTLVVVEHDEDTMLAADYICLLYTSPSPRDTE
;
A
#
# COMPACT_ATOMS: atom_id res chain seq x y z
N THR A 1 6.39 -37.47 -17.96
CA THR A 1 5.27 -37.32 -18.89
C THR A 1 4.35 -38.54 -18.84
N GLY A 2 3.16 -38.51 -19.48
CA GLY A 2 2.16 -39.59 -19.52
C GLY A 2 0.75 -39.05 -19.74
N MET A 3 -0.23 -39.95 -19.86
CA MET A 3 -1.64 -39.57 -20.05
C MET A 3 -2.20 -38.79 -18.83
N SER A 4 -3.28 -38.04 -19.03
CA SER A 4 -3.99 -37.40 -17.90
C SER A 4 -4.49 -38.48 -16.94
N GLY A 5 -4.36 -38.27 -15.64
CA GLY A 5 -4.73 -39.27 -14.62
C GLY A 5 -3.68 -40.37 -14.34
N SER A 6 -2.52 -40.35 -15.01
CA SER A 6 -1.45 -41.37 -14.80
C SER A 6 -0.67 -41.19 -13.48
N GLY A 7 -1.04 -40.26 -12.60
CA GLY A 7 -0.35 -40.04 -11.33
C GLY A 7 0.90 -39.18 -11.38
N LYS A 8 1.18 -38.47 -12.50
CA LYS A 8 2.38 -37.63 -12.66
C LYS A 8 2.52 -36.58 -11.55
N SER A 9 1.47 -35.78 -11.34
CA SER A 9 1.48 -34.72 -10.33
C SER A 9 1.53 -35.32 -8.92
N SER A 10 0.84 -36.45 -8.67
CA SER A 10 0.93 -37.14 -7.38
C SER A 10 2.33 -37.68 -7.09
N LEU A 11 3.01 -38.27 -8.07
CA LEU A 11 4.40 -38.68 -7.89
C LEU A 11 5.32 -37.48 -7.61
N ALA A 12 5.15 -36.40 -8.36
CA ALA A 12 6.02 -35.22 -8.23
C ALA A 12 5.76 -34.47 -6.91
N PHE A 13 4.50 -34.20 -6.55
CA PHE A 13 4.16 -33.35 -5.42
C PHE A 13 3.85 -34.15 -4.14
N ASP A 14 3.00 -35.17 -4.21
CA ASP A 14 2.57 -35.91 -3.01
C ASP A 14 3.64 -36.90 -2.54
N THR A 15 4.63 -37.20 -3.37
CA THR A 15 5.71 -38.16 -3.04
C THR A 15 7.07 -37.47 -2.97
N ILE A 16 7.62 -37.01 -4.10
CA ILE A 16 9.00 -36.48 -4.15
C ILE A 16 9.13 -35.17 -3.38
N TYR A 17 8.23 -34.20 -3.65
CA TYR A 17 8.23 -32.93 -2.92
C TYR A 17 7.92 -33.14 -1.44
N ALA A 18 6.89 -33.92 -1.11
CA ALA A 18 6.48 -34.16 0.27
C ALA A 18 7.63 -34.77 1.09
N GLU A 19 8.36 -35.75 0.57
CA GLU A 19 9.51 -36.35 1.24
C GLU A 19 10.71 -35.39 1.34
N GLY A 20 11.01 -34.64 0.28
CA GLY A 20 12.07 -33.63 0.31
C GLY A 20 11.82 -32.53 1.34
N GLN A 21 10.57 -32.07 1.42
CA GLN A 21 10.14 -31.08 2.38
C GLN A 21 10.15 -31.63 3.81
N ARG A 22 9.69 -32.89 4.00
CA ARG A 22 9.72 -33.57 5.29
C ARG A 22 11.14 -33.68 5.85
N ARG A 23 12.10 -34.11 5.02
CA ARG A 23 13.54 -34.19 5.41
C ARG A 23 14.12 -32.84 5.74
N TYR A 24 13.79 -31.81 4.97
CA TYR A 24 14.20 -30.45 5.26
C TYR A 24 13.66 -29.98 6.62
N MET A 25 12.38 -30.22 6.88
CA MET A 25 11.74 -29.89 8.15
C MET A 25 12.37 -30.64 9.34
N GLU A 26 12.73 -31.91 9.16
CA GLU A 26 13.43 -32.68 10.21
C GLU A 26 14.81 -32.14 10.54
N SER A 27 15.49 -31.51 9.58
CA SER A 27 16.79 -30.87 9.80
C SER A 27 16.72 -29.58 10.61
N LEU A 28 15.53 -28.99 10.77
CA LEU A 28 15.32 -27.77 11.53
C LEU A 28 15.31 -28.03 13.04
N SER A 29 15.51 -26.95 13.82
CA SER A 29 15.45 -27.01 15.28
C SER A 29 14.06 -27.49 15.78
N SER A 30 14.02 -28.13 16.96
CA SER A 30 12.77 -28.59 17.58
C SER A 30 11.75 -27.45 17.75
N TYR A 31 12.22 -26.25 18.03
CA TYR A 31 11.39 -25.04 18.13
C TYR A 31 10.73 -24.69 16.79
N ALA A 32 11.49 -24.64 15.70
CA ALA A 32 10.94 -24.35 14.37
C ALA A 32 9.92 -25.40 13.92
N ARG A 33 10.16 -26.70 14.23
CA ARG A 33 9.23 -27.79 13.91
C ARG A 33 7.88 -27.67 14.63
N GLN A 34 7.81 -27.12 15.83
CA GLN A 34 6.55 -26.89 16.55
C GLN A 34 5.62 -25.90 15.82
N PHE A 35 6.17 -24.91 15.14
CA PHE A 35 5.39 -23.92 14.39
C PHE A 35 4.97 -24.38 13.00
N LEU A 36 5.78 -25.22 12.36
CA LEU A 36 5.56 -25.63 10.97
C LEU A 36 4.73 -26.91 10.85
N GLY A 37 4.48 -27.60 11.95
CA GLY A 37 3.72 -28.85 11.98
C GLY A 37 4.56 -30.07 11.56
N GLN A 38 4.02 -31.28 11.78
CA GLN A 38 4.61 -32.51 11.27
C GLN A 38 3.97 -32.84 9.91
N MET A 39 4.83 -33.11 8.91
CA MET A 39 4.38 -33.63 7.62
C MET A 39 4.31 -35.15 7.70
N GLU A 40 3.24 -35.73 7.15
CA GLU A 40 3.11 -37.18 7.05
C GLU A 40 4.15 -37.74 6.06
N LYS A 41 4.67 -38.93 6.38
CA LYS A 41 5.58 -39.62 5.49
C LYS A 41 4.80 -40.16 4.30
N PRO A 42 5.21 -39.87 3.06
CA PRO A 42 4.58 -40.47 1.90
C PRO A 42 4.70 -42.01 1.92
N ASN A 43 3.72 -42.67 1.35
CA ASN A 43 3.64 -44.14 1.32
C ASN A 43 4.62 -44.69 0.27
N VAL A 44 5.90 -44.78 0.65
CA VAL A 44 6.99 -45.29 -0.19
C VAL A 44 7.92 -46.17 0.63
N GLU A 45 8.52 -47.15 0.00
CA GLU A 45 9.49 -48.03 0.65
C GLU A 45 10.76 -47.27 1.01
N SER A 46 11.39 -46.60 0.05
CA SER A 46 12.57 -45.74 0.26
C SER A 46 12.70 -44.69 -0.85
N ILE A 47 13.30 -43.55 -0.51
CA ILE A 47 13.79 -42.54 -1.46
C ILE A 47 15.20 -42.16 -1.00
N GLU A 48 16.20 -42.30 -1.88
CA GLU A 48 17.60 -41.96 -1.58
C GLU A 48 18.07 -40.80 -2.46
N GLY A 49 19.08 -40.04 -2.01
CA GLY A 49 19.71 -38.97 -2.76
C GLY A 49 18.86 -37.72 -3.00
N LEU A 50 17.75 -37.55 -2.26
CA LEU A 50 16.83 -36.44 -2.44
C LEU A 50 17.39 -35.15 -1.78
N SER A 51 17.56 -34.12 -2.60
CA SER A 51 17.89 -32.76 -2.17
C SER A 51 16.67 -32.05 -1.54
N PRO A 52 16.86 -30.95 -0.78
CA PRO A 52 15.76 -30.08 -0.35
C PRO A 52 14.89 -29.71 -1.54
N ALA A 53 13.57 -29.88 -1.42
CA ALA A 53 12.66 -29.72 -2.53
C ALA A 53 11.85 -28.42 -2.42
N ILE A 54 11.65 -27.74 -3.56
CA ILE A 54 10.80 -26.54 -3.71
C ILE A 54 9.77 -26.83 -4.79
N SER A 55 8.48 -26.65 -4.46
CA SER A 55 7.40 -26.79 -5.42
C SER A 55 7.00 -25.47 -6.06
N ILE A 56 6.73 -25.50 -7.35
CA ILE A 56 6.19 -24.39 -8.14
C ILE A 56 4.92 -24.90 -8.83
N ASP A 57 3.83 -24.88 -8.05
CA ASP A 57 2.51 -25.35 -8.50
C ASP A 57 1.66 -24.23 -9.11
N GLN A 58 0.58 -24.62 -9.77
CA GLN A 58 -0.37 -23.71 -10.42
C GLN A 58 -1.46 -23.17 -9.49
N LYS A 59 -1.75 -23.89 -8.39
CA LYS A 59 -3.00 -23.75 -7.64
C LYS A 59 -3.08 -22.60 -6.64
N SER A 60 -1.97 -22.01 -6.21
CA SER A 60 -1.98 -21.01 -5.15
C SER A 60 -1.89 -19.57 -5.68
N THR A 61 -3.03 -18.97 -6.03
CA THR A 61 -3.12 -17.51 -6.20
C THR A 61 -3.19 -16.86 -4.82
N ASN A 62 -2.25 -15.98 -4.53
CA ASN A 62 -2.28 -15.20 -3.29
C ASN A 62 -3.45 -14.22 -3.34
N ARG A 63 -4.45 -14.43 -2.48
CA ARG A 63 -5.66 -13.58 -2.40
C ARG A 63 -5.45 -12.29 -1.59
N ASN A 64 -4.25 -12.05 -1.07
CA ASN A 64 -3.99 -10.84 -0.30
C ASN A 64 -4.08 -9.60 -1.22
N PRO A 65 -5.01 -8.66 -0.99
CA PRO A 65 -5.22 -7.49 -1.85
C PRO A 65 -4.04 -6.52 -1.87
N ARG A 66 -3.11 -6.65 -0.92
CA ARG A 66 -1.90 -5.85 -0.85
C ARG A 66 -0.71 -6.45 -1.60
N SER A 67 -0.79 -7.73 -1.97
CA SER A 67 0.29 -8.38 -2.74
C SER A 67 0.29 -7.91 -4.18
N THR A 68 1.47 -7.55 -4.69
CA THR A 68 1.72 -7.18 -6.08
C THR A 68 2.84 -8.02 -6.67
N VAL A 69 2.99 -8.04 -7.98
CA VAL A 69 4.13 -8.68 -8.65
C VAL A 69 5.45 -8.20 -8.03
N GLY A 70 5.60 -6.88 -7.84
CA GLY A 70 6.82 -6.30 -7.26
C GLY A 70 7.11 -6.74 -5.82
N THR A 71 6.07 -6.97 -4.98
CA THR A 71 6.27 -7.42 -3.60
C THR A 71 6.57 -8.92 -3.51
N VAL A 72 5.99 -9.74 -4.37
CA VAL A 72 6.24 -11.19 -4.39
C VAL A 72 7.62 -11.51 -4.96
N THR A 73 8.10 -10.72 -5.91
CA THR A 73 9.45 -10.85 -6.49
C THR A 73 10.53 -10.13 -5.69
N GLU A 74 10.16 -9.47 -4.59
CA GLU A 74 11.04 -8.62 -3.76
C GLU A 74 11.62 -7.40 -4.50
N ILE A 75 11.36 -7.23 -5.79
CA ILE A 75 11.88 -6.10 -6.59
C ILE A 75 11.43 -4.76 -5.99
N TYR A 76 10.20 -4.70 -5.46
CA TYR A 76 9.69 -3.51 -4.80
C TYR A 76 10.50 -3.10 -3.57
N ASP A 77 11.04 -4.05 -2.81
CA ASP A 77 11.87 -3.76 -1.64
C ASP A 77 13.22 -3.15 -2.04
N TYR A 78 13.80 -3.61 -3.15
CA TYR A 78 14.98 -2.98 -3.73
C TYR A 78 14.69 -1.56 -4.24
N PHE A 79 13.53 -1.33 -4.87
CA PHE A 79 13.13 0.04 -5.25
C PHE A 79 12.94 0.95 -4.04
N ARG A 80 12.32 0.46 -2.96
CA ARG A 80 12.20 1.23 -1.71
C ARG A 80 13.57 1.64 -1.17
N LEU A 81 14.53 0.74 -1.21
CA LEU A 81 15.92 1.00 -0.81
C LEU A 81 16.58 2.02 -1.75
N LEU A 82 16.42 1.86 -3.06
CA LEU A 82 16.96 2.76 -4.08
C LEU A 82 16.45 4.19 -3.87
N TYR A 83 15.12 4.37 -3.76
CA TYR A 83 14.49 5.68 -3.57
C TYR A 83 14.90 6.34 -2.24
N ALA A 84 15.09 5.55 -1.19
CA ALA A 84 15.56 6.06 0.09
C ALA A 84 17.03 6.52 0.05
N ARG A 85 17.85 5.95 -0.85
CA ARG A 85 19.29 6.22 -0.92
C ARG A 85 19.67 7.29 -1.93
N ILE A 86 19.03 7.30 -3.10
CA ILE A 86 19.38 8.20 -4.22
C ILE A 86 18.22 9.05 -4.71
N GLY A 87 17.02 8.88 -4.15
CA GLY A 87 15.84 9.65 -4.52
C GLY A 87 15.98 11.13 -4.14
N ILE A 88 15.50 12.00 -5.02
CA ILE A 88 15.47 13.45 -4.83
C ILE A 88 14.07 13.81 -4.34
N PRO A 89 13.91 14.32 -3.10
CA PRO A 89 12.61 14.73 -2.60
C PRO A 89 12.20 16.09 -3.17
N HIS A 90 10.92 16.19 -3.50
CA HIS A 90 10.28 17.40 -3.98
C HIS A 90 9.14 17.82 -3.06
N CYS A 91 8.76 19.07 -3.11
CA CYS A 91 7.60 19.56 -2.38
C CYS A 91 6.31 19.00 -2.99
N PRO A 92 5.46 18.30 -2.22
CA PRO A 92 4.22 17.71 -2.75
C PRO A 92 3.20 18.77 -3.20
N LYS A 93 3.42 20.06 -2.86
CA LYS A 93 2.50 21.16 -3.20
C LYS A 93 2.98 21.96 -4.41
N CYS A 94 4.26 22.34 -4.46
CA CYS A 94 4.79 23.21 -5.53
C CYS A 94 5.79 22.48 -6.47
N GLY A 95 6.17 21.25 -6.18
CA GLY A 95 7.09 20.46 -7.00
C GLY A 95 8.58 20.87 -6.91
N ARG A 96 8.92 21.88 -6.11
CA ARG A 96 10.32 22.32 -5.94
C ARG A 96 11.14 21.24 -5.27
N GLU A 97 12.37 21.04 -5.72
CA GLU A 97 13.33 20.16 -5.06
C GLU A 97 13.61 20.63 -3.63
N ILE A 98 13.64 19.68 -2.70
CA ILE A 98 13.90 19.93 -1.29
C ILE A 98 15.21 19.25 -0.91
N ALA A 99 16.20 20.05 -0.47
CA ALA A 99 17.46 19.54 0.04
C ALA A 99 17.58 19.76 1.56
N LYS A 100 18.30 18.86 2.23
CA LYS A 100 18.78 19.14 3.59
C LYS A 100 19.79 20.30 3.50
N GLN A 101 19.64 21.31 4.34
CA GLN A 101 20.59 22.39 4.45
C GLN A 101 21.58 22.09 5.58
N THR A 102 22.87 22.20 5.30
CA THR A 102 23.91 22.17 6.33
C THR A 102 23.95 23.47 7.08
N VAL A 103 24.52 23.48 8.29
CA VAL A 103 24.71 24.70 9.08
C VAL A 103 25.51 25.73 8.29
N ASP A 104 26.57 25.30 7.58
CA ASP A 104 27.40 26.21 6.76
C ASP A 104 26.57 26.87 5.64
N GLN A 105 25.69 26.09 4.96
CA GLN A 105 24.81 26.65 3.93
C GLN A 105 23.78 27.64 4.50
N MET A 106 23.28 27.39 5.72
CA MET A 106 22.40 28.36 6.40
C MET A 106 23.16 29.64 6.75
N VAL A 107 24.37 29.53 7.28
CA VAL A 107 25.26 30.68 7.58
C VAL A 107 25.52 31.49 6.33
N ASP A 108 25.92 30.86 5.23
CA ASP A 108 26.20 31.53 3.96
C ASP A 108 24.98 32.27 3.42
N GLN A 109 23.79 31.64 3.47
CA GLN A 109 22.53 32.27 3.02
C GLN A 109 22.17 33.47 3.90
N ILE A 110 22.33 33.37 5.22
CA ILE A 110 22.07 34.48 6.15
C ILE A 110 23.07 35.63 5.93
N MET A 111 24.33 35.31 5.75
CA MET A 111 25.36 36.32 5.47
C MET A 111 25.11 37.06 4.14
N ASN A 112 24.51 36.36 3.15
CA ASN A 112 24.13 36.97 1.86
C ASN A 112 22.87 37.86 1.91
N MET A 113 22.16 37.97 3.06
CA MET A 113 21.01 38.88 3.23
C MET A 113 21.37 40.36 3.23
N GLY A 114 22.65 40.69 3.21
CA GLY A 114 23.16 42.04 3.15
C GLY A 114 23.64 42.58 4.51
N GLU A 115 24.74 43.37 4.45
CA GLU A 115 25.32 43.96 5.65
C GLU A 115 24.38 44.98 6.31
N GLY A 116 24.29 44.96 7.63
CA GLY A 116 23.39 45.83 8.42
C GLY A 116 21.98 45.22 8.64
N THR A 117 21.63 44.09 8.01
CA THR A 117 20.33 43.42 8.20
C THR A 117 20.20 42.96 9.65
N LYS A 118 19.11 43.37 10.31
CA LYS A 118 18.78 42.94 11.68
C LYS A 118 17.93 41.65 11.64
N ILE A 119 18.41 40.61 12.29
CA ILE A 119 17.78 39.31 12.30
C ILE A 119 17.55 38.80 13.72
N GLN A 120 16.51 37.97 13.90
CA GLN A 120 16.27 37.18 15.10
C GLN A 120 16.27 35.70 14.73
N LEU A 121 17.00 34.88 15.48
CA LEU A 121 17.03 33.44 15.31
C LEU A 121 16.01 32.84 16.25
N LEU A 122 15.02 32.16 15.67
CA LEU A 122 13.86 31.61 16.37
C LEU A 122 13.88 30.10 16.28
N ALA A 123 13.64 29.42 17.42
CA ALA A 123 13.45 27.98 17.52
C ALA A 123 11.96 27.66 17.61
N PRO A 124 11.30 27.13 16.54
CA PRO A 124 9.88 26.78 16.54
C PRO A 124 9.62 25.46 17.30
N VAL A 125 9.39 25.54 18.61
CA VAL A 125 9.22 24.38 19.50
C VAL A 125 7.79 23.84 19.56
N VAL A 126 6.77 24.66 19.22
CA VAL A 126 5.36 24.23 19.11
C VAL A 126 4.80 24.77 17.80
N ARG A 127 4.18 23.90 17.01
CA ARG A 127 3.60 24.24 15.70
C ARG A 127 2.17 23.71 15.59
N GLY A 128 1.20 24.62 15.62
CA GLY A 128 -0.20 24.32 15.40
C GLY A 128 -0.80 23.25 16.35
N ARG A 129 -0.29 23.17 17.59
CA ARG A 129 -0.77 22.19 18.59
C ARG A 129 -1.65 22.86 19.62
N LYS A 130 -2.75 22.19 20.00
CA LYS A 130 -3.61 22.60 21.12
C LYS A 130 -2.92 22.30 22.45
N GLY A 131 -3.12 23.17 23.44
CA GLY A 131 -2.60 22.98 24.79
C GLY A 131 -2.11 24.27 25.42
N GLU A 132 -1.97 24.29 26.74
CA GLU A 132 -1.44 25.42 27.51
C GLU A 132 0.08 25.56 27.40
N HIS A 133 0.77 24.53 26.94
CA HIS A 133 2.22 24.44 26.72
C HIS A 133 3.11 24.97 27.87
N ALA A 134 2.58 25.00 29.10
CA ALA A 134 3.27 25.53 30.28
C ALA A 134 4.65 24.88 30.51
N LYS A 135 4.74 23.55 30.33
CA LYS A 135 6.02 22.82 30.49
C LYS A 135 7.09 23.26 29.47
N VAL A 136 6.69 23.60 28.24
CA VAL A 136 7.61 24.08 27.19
C VAL A 136 8.14 25.45 27.56
N LEU A 137 7.26 26.38 27.99
CA LEU A 137 7.63 27.72 28.42
C LEU A 137 8.51 27.68 29.67
N GLU A 138 8.19 26.83 30.66
CA GLU A 138 9.00 26.67 31.86
C GLU A 138 10.39 26.09 31.55
N ARG A 139 10.49 25.10 30.63
CA ARG A 139 11.77 24.57 30.18
C ARG A 139 12.61 25.64 29.50
N ALA A 140 12.03 26.44 28.61
CA ALA A 140 12.72 27.54 27.94
C ALA A 140 13.25 28.57 28.96
N LYS A 141 12.43 28.93 29.97
CA LYS A 141 12.83 29.84 31.06
C LYS A 141 13.98 29.28 31.90
N ARG A 142 13.95 27.99 32.24
CA ARG A 142 15.03 27.32 32.99
C ARG A 142 16.33 27.22 32.20
N SER A 143 16.23 27.11 30.86
CA SER A 143 17.40 27.12 29.96
C SER A 143 18.00 28.51 29.71
N GLY A 144 17.45 29.57 30.37
CA GLY A 144 17.99 30.90 30.33
C GLY A 144 17.50 31.77 29.16
N TYR A 145 16.53 31.31 28.37
CA TYR A 145 15.93 32.15 27.35
C TYR A 145 15.00 33.19 27.97
N VAL A 146 14.97 34.40 27.36
CA VAL A 146 14.28 35.57 27.90
C VAL A 146 12.95 35.81 27.19
N ARG A 147 12.88 35.51 25.87
CA ARG A 147 11.75 35.88 25.01
C ARG A 147 11.26 34.74 24.18
N VAL A 148 9.93 34.76 23.96
CA VAL A 148 9.25 33.85 23.05
C VAL A 148 8.31 34.61 22.14
N ARG A 149 8.09 34.13 20.93
CA ARG A 149 7.06 34.58 20.02
C ARG A 149 5.93 33.56 20.06
N ILE A 150 4.73 33.99 20.43
CA ILE A 150 3.54 33.13 20.49
C ILE A 150 2.49 33.70 19.55
N ASP A 151 2.07 32.92 18.58
CA ASP A 151 1.07 33.29 17.57
C ASP A 151 1.37 34.64 16.89
N GLY A 152 2.66 34.90 16.66
CA GLY A 152 3.17 36.13 16.05
C GLY A 152 3.47 37.27 17.03
N SER A 153 3.03 37.22 18.28
CA SER A 153 3.25 38.25 19.31
C SER A 153 4.44 37.90 20.21
N MET A 154 5.25 38.91 20.58
CA MET A 154 6.40 38.74 21.46
C MET A 154 6.03 38.85 22.93
N TYR A 155 6.51 37.89 23.73
CA TYR A 155 6.33 37.83 25.18
C TYR A 155 7.66 37.66 25.89
N GLU A 156 7.75 38.17 27.12
CA GLU A 156 8.89 37.89 28.00
C GLU A 156 8.58 36.69 28.89
N LEU A 157 9.51 35.74 28.96
CA LEU A 157 9.33 34.52 29.81
C LEU A 157 9.32 34.84 31.33
N THR A 158 9.60 36.09 31.71
CA THR A 158 9.42 36.60 33.08
C THR A 158 7.93 36.78 33.45
N GLU A 159 7.10 37.05 32.45
CA GLU A 159 5.67 37.26 32.61
C GLU A 159 4.89 35.95 32.77
N GLU A 160 3.71 36.00 33.37
CA GLU A 160 2.80 34.85 33.46
C GLU A 160 2.02 34.71 32.15
N ILE A 161 2.41 33.74 31.32
CA ILE A 161 1.80 33.49 30.01
C ILE A 161 0.74 32.39 30.17
N LYS A 162 -0.55 32.74 29.97
CA LYS A 162 -1.67 31.78 29.96
C LYS A 162 -2.18 31.58 28.55
N LEU A 163 -2.14 30.33 28.06
CA LEU A 163 -2.62 29.97 26.75
C LEU A 163 -3.92 29.15 26.87
N ASP A 164 -4.83 29.30 25.90
CA ASP A 164 -6.05 28.53 25.85
C ASP A 164 -5.76 27.11 25.33
N LYS A 165 -6.10 26.11 26.16
CA LYS A 165 -5.90 24.69 25.82
C LYS A 165 -6.68 24.21 24.59
N ASN A 166 -7.71 24.92 24.16
CA ASN A 166 -8.59 24.53 23.06
C ASN A 166 -8.14 25.12 21.71
N ILE A 167 -7.26 26.12 21.73
CA ILE A 167 -6.74 26.80 20.54
C ILE A 167 -5.40 26.16 20.12
N LYS A 168 -5.12 26.21 18.84
CA LYS A 168 -3.82 25.80 18.30
C LYS A 168 -2.84 26.97 18.43
N HIS A 169 -1.70 26.71 19.06
CA HIS A 169 -0.64 27.70 19.25
C HIS A 169 0.60 27.36 18.46
N ASN A 170 1.33 28.42 18.06
CA ASN A 170 2.69 28.36 17.55
C ASN A 170 3.60 29.07 18.55
N ILE A 171 4.68 28.41 18.99
CA ILE A 171 5.61 28.97 19.98
C ILE A 171 7.02 28.85 19.43
N ASP A 172 7.66 30.00 19.26
CA ASP A 172 9.04 30.11 18.81
C ASP A 172 9.89 30.74 19.93
N ILE A 173 10.98 30.07 20.35
CA ILE A 173 11.91 30.62 21.32
C ILE A 173 12.90 31.54 20.59
N VAL A 174 13.07 32.75 21.07
CA VAL A 174 14.11 33.70 20.56
C VAL A 174 15.46 33.30 21.15
N VAL A 175 16.33 32.74 20.32
CA VAL A 175 17.65 32.25 20.77
C VAL A 175 18.70 33.37 20.70
N ASP A 176 18.77 34.11 19.59
CA ASP A 176 19.70 35.20 19.45
C ASP A 176 19.14 36.34 18.57
N ARG A 177 19.72 37.53 18.71
CA ARG A 177 19.46 38.71 17.89
C ARG A 177 20.77 39.26 17.37
N LEU A 178 20.89 39.30 16.06
CA LEU A 178 22.13 39.62 15.39
C LEU A 178 21.92 40.71 14.34
N VAL A 179 23.01 41.41 14.02
CA VAL A 179 23.09 42.26 12.83
C VAL A 179 24.10 41.62 11.90
N VAL A 180 23.69 41.36 10.66
CA VAL A 180 24.57 40.79 9.64
C VAL A 180 25.72 41.74 9.37
N LYS A 181 26.94 41.31 9.63
CA LYS A 181 28.19 42.05 9.38
C LYS A 181 29.36 41.08 9.31
N ASP A 182 30.47 41.52 8.74
CA ASP A 182 31.67 40.70 8.73
C ASP A 182 32.10 40.29 10.14
N GLY A 183 32.58 39.06 10.27
CA GLY A 183 33.13 38.50 11.52
C GLY A 183 32.11 37.90 12.49
N ILE A 184 30.80 37.86 12.17
CA ILE A 184 29.80 37.24 13.04
C ILE A 184 29.63 35.75 12.79
N GLN A 185 30.27 35.17 11.76
CA GLN A 185 30.04 33.79 11.30
C GLN A 185 30.10 32.79 12.45
N ARG A 186 31.12 32.84 13.29
CA ARG A 186 31.29 31.92 14.42
C ARG A 186 30.10 31.98 15.40
N ARG A 187 29.73 33.20 15.81
CA ARG A 187 28.58 33.38 16.71
C ARG A 187 27.27 32.95 16.05
N LEU A 188 27.13 33.25 14.76
CA LEU A 188 25.95 32.84 13.98
C LEU A 188 25.85 31.30 13.91
N THR A 189 26.97 30.61 13.64
CA THR A 189 27.04 29.13 13.63
C THR A 189 26.64 28.57 14.99
N ASP A 190 27.23 29.02 16.08
CA ASP A 190 26.91 28.55 17.45
C ASP A 190 25.43 28.78 17.78
N SER A 191 24.86 29.91 17.38
CA SER A 191 23.45 30.23 17.63
C SER A 191 22.51 29.38 16.76
N ILE A 192 22.86 29.11 15.50
CA ILE A 192 22.11 28.22 14.61
C ILE A 192 22.09 26.80 15.16
N GLU A 193 23.24 26.25 15.60
CA GLU A 193 23.32 24.92 16.19
C GLU A 193 22.41 24.80 17.41
N ASN A 194 22.40 25.79 18.30
CA ASN A 194 21.51 25.84 19.46
C ASN A 194 20.03 25.88 19.06
N VAL A 195 19.66 26.64 18.02
CA VAL A 195 18.28 26.66 17.50
C VAL A 195 17.88 25.31 16.96
N LEU A 196 18.73 24.68 16.15
CA LEU A 196 18.47 23.41 15.51
C LEU A 196 18.32 22.26 16.53
N GLU A 197 19.10 22.29 17.63
CA GLU A 197 18.95 21.35 18.73
C GLU A 197 17.62 21.52 19.46
N LEU A 198 17.20 22.77 19.74
CA LEU A 198 15.95 23.09 20.42
C LEU A 198 14.70 22.75 19.61
N ALA A 199 14.75 23.01 18.29
CA ALA A 199 13.62 22.89 17.38
C ALA A 199 13.71 21.65 16.46
N GLU A 200 14.46 20.62 16.86
CA GLU A 200 14.57 19.35 16.13
C GLU A 200 14.96 19.55 14.65
N GLY A 201 15.94 20.40 14.40
CA GLY A 201 16.48 20.66 13.06
C GLY A 201 15.80 21.79 12.27
N LEU A 202 14.99 22.62 12.92
CA LEU A 202 14.32 23.77 12.29
C LEU A 202 14.86 25.09 12.82
N LEU A 203 15.05 26.04 11.91
CA LEU A 203 15.43 27.43 12.22
C LEU A 203 14.52 28.40 11.47
N VAL A 204 13.95 29.36 12.17
CA VAL A 204 13.29 30.52 11.56
C VAL A 204 14.14 31.75 11.78
N VAL A 205 14.55 32.40 10.69
CA VAL A 205 15.24 33.70 10.72
C VAL A 205 14.21 34.78 10.45
N ASP A 206 13.87 35.51 11.47
CA ASP A 206 12.93 36.64 11.38
C ASP A 206 13.73 37.91 11.02
N VAL A 207 13.54 38.42 9.81
CA VAL A 207 14.20 39.62 9.31
C VAL A 207 13.36 40.81 9.71
N ILE A 208 13.94 41.68 10.53
CA ILE A 208 13.21 42.87 11.02
C ILE A 208 12.93 43.85 9.86
N GLY A 209 11.65 43.96 9.51
CA GLY A 209 11.19 44.75 8.36
C GLY A 209 11.11 43.98 7.04
N GLY A 210 11.34 42.67 7.06
CA GLY A 210 11.22 41.77 5.93
C GLY A 210 10.37 40.55 6.22
N GLU A 211 10.34 39.59 5.30
CA GLU A 211 9.65 38.30 5.54
C GLU A 211 10.57 37.30 6.27
N PRO A 212 10.01 36.48 7.18
CA PRO A 212 10.79 35.47 7.87
C PRO A 212 11.24 34.36 6.90
N VAL A 213 12.48 33.91 7.02
CA VAL A 213 13.03 32.81 6.22
C VAL A 213 13.17 31.57 7.10
N THR A 214 12.64 30.44 6.62
CA THR A 214 12.73 29.17 7.35
C THR A 214 13.83 28.30 6.74
N PHE A 215 14.72 27.83 7.58
CA PHE A 215 15.77 26.85 7.26
C PHE A 215 15.49 25.53 7.95
N SER A 216 15.96 24.44 7.37
CA SER A 216 15.78 23.13 7.98
C SER A 216 16.95 22.19 7.68
N GLN A 217 17.43 21.50 8.70
CA GLN A 217 18.29 20.32 8.53
C GLN A 217 17.48 19.12 8.03
N SER A 218 16.15 19.17 8.16
CA SER A 218 15.21 18.22 7.58
C SER A 218 14.78 18.69 6.20
N PHE A 219 14.17 17.80 5.41
CA PHE A 219 13.62 18.16 4.11
C PHE A 219 12.41 19.10 4.25
N SER A 220 12.58 20.38 4.05
CA SER A 220 11.47 21.36 4.08
C SER A 220 11.47 22.26 2.85
N CYS A 221 10.26 22.59 2.38
CA CYS A 221 10.08 23.54 1.28
C CYS A 221 10.07 24.96 1.83
N PRO A 222 10.98 25.83 1.40
CA PRO A 222 11.02 27.22 1.86
C PRO A 222 9.77 28.01 1.48
N ASP A 223 9.19 27.75 0.30
CA ASP A 223 8.05 28.51 -0.22
C ASP A 223 6.71 28.06 0.40
N CYS A 224 6.55 26.77 0.66
CA CYS A 224 5.28 26.20 1.16
C CYS A 224 5.27 25.95 2.67
N GLY A 225 6.39 26.03 3.36
CA GLY A 225 6.53 25.71 4.78
C GLY A 225 6.25 24.23 5.13
N ILE A 226 6.20 23.35 4.14
CA ILE A 226 5.94 21.92 4.35
C ILE A 226 7.27 21.25 4.67
N SER A 227 7.34 20.57 5.82
CA SER A 227 8.45 19.68 6.17
C SER A 227 8.09 18.25 5.76
N VAL A 228 8.98 17.63 5.01
CA VAL A 228 8.92 16.21 4.68
C VAL A 228 9.79 15.48 5.70
N SER A 229 9.25 14.44 6.34
CA SER A 229 10.02 13.59 7.24
C SER A 229 11.18 12.92 6.50
N GLU A 230 12.19 12.47 7.22
CA GLU A 230 13.34 11.79 6.64
C GLU A 230 12.91 10.65 5.71
N VAL A 231 13.51 10.61 4.51
CA VAL A 231 13.18 9.64 3.48
C VAL A 231 13.87 8.32 3.83
N GLU A 232 13.08 7.37 4.30
CA GLU A 232 13.54 6.03 4.68
C GLU A 232 12.85 4.96 3.80
N PRO A 233 13.37 3.73 3.69
CA PRO A 233 12.70 2.67 2.93
C PRO A 233 11.25 2.40 3.36
N ARG A 234 10.92 2.62 4.65
CA ARG A 234 9.54 2.48 5.16
C ARG A 234 8.59 3.56 4.62
N SER A 235 9.10 4.71 4.21
CA SER A 235 8.31 5.81 3.62
C SER A 235 7.70 5.41 2.27
N PHE A 236 8.26 4.41 1.60
CA PHE A 236 7.77 3.88 0.33
C PHE A 236 6.97 2.58 0.48
N SER A 237 6.70 2.14 1.70
CA SER A 237 5.90 0.94 1.93
C SER A 237 4.42 1.25 2.02
N PHE A 238 3.63 0.74 1.10
CA PHE A 238 2.17 0.84 1.20
C PHE A 238 1.56 -0.13 2.22
N ASN A 239 2.35 -1.05 2.79
CA ASN A 239 1.96 -1.93 3.90
C ASN A 239 2.30 -1.36 5.27
N ASN A 240 2.95 -0.18 5.33
CA ASN A 240 3.36 0.47 6.55
C ASN A 240 2.66 1.83 6.69
N PRO A 241 2.11 2.20 7.86
CA PRO A 241 1.43 3.49 8.08
C PRO A 241 2.30 4.72 7.78
N PHE A 242 3.63 4.59 7.81
CA PHE A 242 4.55 5.68 7.45
C PHE A 242 4.46 6.07 5.98
N GLY A 243 4.32 5.11 5.07
CA GLY A 243 4.27 5.35 3.64
C GLY A 243 2.88 5.22 3.02
N ALA A 244 1.99 4.45 3.63
CA ALA A 244 0.66 4.18 3.09
C ALA A 244 -0.23 5.42 3.05
N CYS A 245 -1.02 5.57 1.99
CA CYS A 245 -2.07 6.58 1.92
C CYS A 245 -3.00 6.47 3.14
N PRO A 246 -3.24 7.56 3.90
CA PRO A 246 -4.03 7.51 5.14
C PRO A 246 -5.52 7.24 4.90
N VAL A 247 -6.01 7.40 3.67
CA VAL A 247 -7.43 7.24 3.32
C VAL A 247 -7.77 5.80 2.91
N CYS A 248 -6.90 5.13 2.14
CA CYS A 248 -7.10 3.74 1.70
C CYS A 248 -6.15 2.75 2.39
N PHE A 249 -5.32 3.20 3.33
CA PHE A 249 -4.36 2.36 4.06
C PHE A 249 -3.49 1.49 3.15
N GLY A 250 -3.08 2.04 2.01
CA GLY A 250 -2.21 1.38 1.05
C GLY A 250 -2.89 0.42 0.07
N LEU A 251 -4.21 0.32 0.08
CA LEU A 251 -4.95 -0.52 -0.89
C LEU A 251 -4.97 0.10 -2.30
N GLY A 252 -4.97 1.44 -2.40
CA GLY A 252 -5.08 2.17 -3.66
C GLY A 252 -6.53 2.35 -4.14
N TYR A 253 -7.48 1.64 -3.55
CA TYR A 253 -8.88 1.69 -3.89
C TYR A 253 -9.75 1.68 -2.62
N LYS A 254 -11.02 1.97 -2.78
CA LYS A 254 -12.06 1.78 -1.79
C LYS A 254 -13.15 0.90 -2.37
N MET A 255 -13.73 0.09 -1.52
CA MET A 255 -14.99 -0.59 -1.81
C MET A 255 -16.10 0.29 -1.24
N GLU A 256 -16.94 0.83 -2.10
CA GLU A 256 -18.06 1.69 -1.74
C GLU A 256 -19.34 1.06 -2.27
N PHE A 257 -20.43 1.09 -1.49
CA PHE A 257 -21.73 0.63 -1.99
C PHE A 257 -22.16 1.47 -3.17
N ASP A 258 -22.58 0.79 -4.22
CA ASP A 258 -22.93 1.40 -5.50
C ASP A 258 -24.44 1.39 -5.68
N GLU A 259 -25.00 2.53 -6.00
CA GLU A 259 -26.43 2.69 -6.21
C GLU A 259 -26.94 1.77 -7.31
N ASP A 260 -26.24 1.69 -8.45
CA ASP A 260 -26.68 0.88 -9.59
C ASP A 260 -26.65 -0.63 -9.29
N LEU A 261 -25.80 -1.05 -8.35
CA LEU A 261 -25.78 -2.44 -7.90
C LEU A 261 -26.88 -2.72 -6.86
N MET A 262 -27.20 -1.73 -6.01
CA MET A 262 -28.28 -1.87 -5.02
C MET A 262 -29.68 -1.73 -5.64
N ILE A 263 -29.78 -0.97 -6.74
CA ILE A 263 -31.01 -0.66 -7.47
C ILE A 263 -30.77 -0.89 -8.97
N PRO A 264 -30.69 -2.17 -9.39
CA PRO A 264 -30.24 -2.51 -10.75
C PRO A 264 -31.26 -2.15 -11.84
N ASP A 265 -32.55 -2.15 -11.54
CA ASP A 265 -33.58 -1.70 -12.47
C ASP A 265 -34.36 -0.50 -11.89
N LYS A 266 -33.92 0.68 -12.27
CA LYS A 266 -34.52 1.94 -11.82
C LYS A 266 -35.88 2.25 -12.44
N ARG A 267 -36.35 1.42 -13.40
CA ARG A 267 -37.70 1.51 -13.97
C ARG A 267 -38.75 0.92 -13.04
N LEU A 268 -38.32 0.06 -12.13
CA LEU A 268 -39.20 -0.49 -11.09
C LEU A 268 -39.41 0.54 -9.98
N SER A 269 -40.59 0.49 -9.39
CA SER A 269 -40.91 1.20 -8.16
C SER A 269 -40.40 0.44 -6.92
N ILE A 270 -40.41 1.09 -5.76
CA ILE A 270 -40.03 0.45 -4.49
C ILE A 270 -40.94 -0.73 -4.17
N ASN A 271 -42.25 -0.60 -4.41
CA ASN A 271 -43.22 -1.67 -4.18
C ASN A 271 -43.08 -2.81 -5.21
N GLU A 272 -42.51 -2.58 -6.38
CA GLU A 272 -42.18 -3.60 -7.37
C GLU A 272 -40.80 -4.25 -7.14
N GLY A 273 -40.06 -3.82 -6.14
CA GLY A 273 -38.80 -4.44 -5.74
C GLY A 273 -37.55 -3.82 -6.39
N ALA A 274 -37.55 -2.52 -6.69
CA ALA A 274 -36.37 -1.82 -7.22
C ALA A 274 -35.13 -1.99 -6.32
N ILE A 275 -35.31 -2.04 -5.00
CA ILE A 275 -34.23 -2.17 -4.03
C ILE A 275 -33.93 -3.66 -3.76
N THR A 276 -32.78 -4.13 -4.23
CA THR A 276 -32.39 -5.55 -4.15
C THR A 276 -31.37 -5.85 -3.06
N VAL A 277 -30.78 -4.82 -2.44
CA VAL A 277 -29.72 -4.99 -1.45
C VAL A 277 -30.19 -5.71 -0.20
N MET A 278 -29.36 -6.60 0.32
CA MET A 278 -29.61 -7.40 1.51
C MET A 278 -30.09 -6.57 2.68
N GLY A 279 -31.20 -7.02 3.29
CA GLY A 279 -31.87 -6.37 4.42
C GLY A 279 -32.88 -5.30 4.04
N TRP A 280 -32.98 -4.94 2.75
CA TRP A 280 -33.98 -4.03 2.18
C TRP A 280 -34.87 -4.65 1.09
N GLN A 281 -34.56 -5.87 0.62
CA GLN A 281 -35.37 -6.58 -0.38
C GLN A 281 -36.83 -6.73 0.05
N SER A 282 -37.07 -6.86 1.36
CA SER A 282 -38.42 -6.95 1.92
C SER A 282 -39.22 -5.65 1.86
N CYS A 283 -38.65 -4.55 1.37
CA CYS A 283 -39.39 -3.27 1.26
C CYS A 283 -40.51 -3.31 0.21
N ALA A 284 -40.47 -4.25 -0.74
CA ALA A 284 -41.59 -4.52 -1.66
C ALA A 284 -42.80 -5.16 -0.96
N ASP A 285 -42.59 -5.84 0.17
CA ASP A 285 -43.68 -6.40 0.98
C ASP A 285 -44.31 -5.34 1.88
N LYS A 286 -45.55 -4.99 1.61
CA LYS A 286 -46.33 -3.98 2.34
C LYS A 286 -46.50 -4.30 3.85
N SER A 287 -46.30 -5.53 4.26
CA SER A 287 -46.36 -5.97 5.67
C SER A 287 -45.02 -5.82 6.41
N SER A 288 -43.92 -5.57 5.71
CA SER A 288 -42.59 -5.48 6.27
C SER A 288 -42.34 -4.17 7.04
N PHE A 289 -41.45 -4.23 8.03
CA PHE A 289 -41.04 -3.03 8.78
C PHE A 289 -40.25 -2.05 7.89
N THR A 290 -39.46 -2.55 6.93
CA THR A 290 -38.74 -1.73 5.95
C THR A 290 -39.70 -0.95 5.04
N ASN A 291 -40.78 -1.56 4.58
CA ASN A 291 -41.84 -0.86 3.84
C ASN A 291 -42.54 0.18 4.73
N ALA A 292 -42.80 -0.11 6.00
CA ALA A 292 -43.39 0.85 6.93
C ALA A 292 -42.51 2.09 7.13
N ILE A 293 -41.20 1.95 7.19
CA ILE A 293 -40.25 3.09 7.20
C ILE A 293 -40.40 3.92 5.93
N LEU A 294 -40.37 3.29 4.76
CA LEU A 294 -40.46 3.99 3.47
C LEU A 294 -41.81 4.67 3.28
N ARG A 295 -42.91 4.07 3.75
CA ARG A 295 -44.25 4.74 3.76
C ARG A 295 -44.28 5.97 4.67
N ALA A 296 -43.63 5.92 5.83
CA ALA A 296 -43.53 7.08 6.71
C ALA A 296 -42.72 8.22 6.05
N LEU A 297 -41.64 7.88 5.35
CA LEU A 297 -40.87 8.85 4.56
C LEU A 297 -41.70 9.40 3.39
N ALA A 298 -42.42 8.54 2.66
CA ALA A 298 -43.28 8.93 1.56
C ALA A 298 -44.33 9.96 1.99
N LYS A 299 -44.95 9.74 3.17
CA LYS A 299 -45.90 10.68 3.76
C LYS A 299 -45.26 12.00 4.18
N GLU A 300 -44.11 11.97 4.82
CA GLU A 300 -43.41 13.17 5.34
C GLU A 300 -42.86 14.05 4.21
N TYR A 301 -42.35 13.44 3.16
CA TYR A 301 -41.67 14.12 2.05
C TYR A 301 -42.51 14.21 0.78
N ASN A 302 -43.77 13.73 0.82
CA ASN A 302 -44.77 13.81 -0.24
C ASN A 302 -44.31 13.15 -1.56
N PHE A 303 -43.99 11.86 -1.51
CA PHE A 303 -43.70 11.04 -2.70
C PHE A 303 -44.46 9.70 -2.61
N ASP A 304 -44.55 8.96 -3.74
CA ASP A 304 -45.26 7.70 -3.81
C ASP A 304 -44.29 6.55 -4.03
N LEU A 305 -44.50 5.41 -3.33
CA LEU A 305 -43.68 4.21 -3.44
C LEU A 305 -43.96 3.40 -4.71
N ASP A 306 -45.02 3.69 -5.43
CA ASP A 306 -45.37 3.10 -6.72
C ASP A 306 -44.75 3.86 -7.92
N THR A 307 -44.07 5.00 -7.67
CA THR A 307 -43.33 5.75 -8.69
C THR A 307 -42.04 4.99 -9.06
N PRO A 308 -41.68 4.84 -10.36
CA PRO A 308 -40.39 4.30 -10.77
C PRO A 308 -39.23 5.06 -10.12
N PHE A 309 -38.20 4.32 -9.67
CA PHE A 309 -37.11 4.92 -8.90
C PHE A 309 -36.39 6.05 -9.66
N GLN A 310 -36.24 5.91 -10.98
CA GLN A 310 -35.63 6.93 -11.84
C GLN A 310 -36.41 8.24 -11.93
N ASP A 311 -37.73 8.22 -11.65
CA ASP A 311 -38.62 9.38 -11.80
C ASP A 311 -38.72 10.19 -10.50
N TYR A 312 -38.06 9.77 -9.44
CA TYR A 312 -38.02 10.57 -8.20
C TYR A 312 -37.23 11.86 -8.40
N PRO A 313 -37.71 13.00 -7.84
CA PRO A 313 -36.92 14.22 -7.76
C PRO A 313 -35.61 13.99 -7.00
N GLN A 314 -34.53 14.69 -7.37
CA GLN A 314 -33.20 14.55 -6.76
C GLN A 314 -33.24 14.61 -5.22
N LYS A 315 -34.08 15.48 -4.66
CA LYS A 315 -34.26 15.59 -3.21
C LYS A 315 -34.75 14.29 -2.55
N ILE A 316 -35.67 13.58 -3.18
CA ILE A 316 -36.21 12.30 -2.69
C ILE A 316 -35.14 11.22 -2.86
N HIS A 317 -34.47 11.20 -3.98
CA HIS A 317 -33.35 10.33 -4.28
C HIS A 317 -32.26 10.45 -3.20
N ASP A 318 -31.84 11.68 -2.87
CA ASP A 318 -30.85 11.95 -1.81
C ASP A 318 -31.32 11.48 -0.42
N ILE A 319 -32.61 11.65 -0.10
CA ILE A 319 -33.18 11.17 1.17
C ILE A 319 -33.14 9.64 1.23
N LEU A 320 -33.53 8.94 0.16
CA LEU A 320 -33.54 7.48 0.10
C LEU A 320 -32.13 6.91 0.23
N LEU A 321 -31.13 7.50 -0.44
CA LEU A 321 -29.76 7.00 -0.43
C LEU A 321 -28.96 7.44 0.81
N HIS A 322 -29.09 8.70 1.21
CA HIS A 322 -28.23 9.32 2.24
C HIS A 322 -28.92 9.65 3.55
N GLY A 323 -30.26 9.54 3.60
CA GLY A 323 -31.06 9.68 4.82
C GLY A 323 -31.57 11.10 5.13
N THR A 324 -32.23 11.22 6.26
CA THR A 324 -32.94 12.42 6.72
C THR A 324 -32.08 13.41 7.52
N ASN A 325 -30.75 13.21 7.59
CA ASN A 325 -29.81 14.00 8.38
C ASN A 325 -30.22 14.15 9.88
N GLY A 326 -30.73 13.04 10.45
CA GLY A 326 -31.13 12.98 11.86
C GLY A 326 -32.58 13.42 12.14
N LYS A 327 -33.33 13.87 11.12
CA LYS A 327 -34.76 14.18 11.30
C LYS A 327 -35.55 12.87 11.49
N GLU A 328 -36.26 12.74 12.60
CA GLU A 328 -37.11 11.59 12.89
C GLU A 328 -38.42 11.64 12.13
N VAL A 329 -38.88 10.48 11.66
CA VAL A 329 -40.22 10.25 11.13
C VAL A 329 -40.95 9.23 11.97
N LEU A 330 -42.27 9.40 12.16
CA LEU A 330 -43.08 8.48 12.94
C LEU A 330 -43.52 7.29 12.06
N VAL A 331 -42.94 6.13 12.33
CA VAL A 331 -43.24 4.88 11.64
C VAL A 331 -44.35 4.13 12.36
N HIS A 332 -45.49 3.99 11.69
CA HIS A 332 -46.62 3.17 12.16
C HIS A 332 -46.43 1.75 11.60
N TYR A 333 -46.22 0.79 12.48
CA TYR A 333 -46.03 -0.59 12.09
C TYR A 333 -46.94 -1.52 12.88
N THR A 334 -47.59 -2.45 12.16
CA THR A 334 -48.40 -3.52 12.72
C THR A 334 -47.78 -4.86 12.28
N GLY A 335 -47.20 -5.57 13.23
CA GLY A 335 -46.58 -6.85 13.00
C GLY A 335 -47.30 -7.97 13.76
N GLN A 336 -46.80 -9.19 13.70
CA GLN A 336 -47.37 -10.38 14.35
C GLN A 336 -47.46 -10.28 15.89
N ARG A 337 -46.65 -9.37 16.51
CA ARG A 337 -46.59 -9.18 17.98
C ARG A 337 -47.34 -7.93 18.48
N GLY A 338 -48.07 -7.26 17.59
CA GLY A 338 -48.82 -6.05 17.92
C GLY A 338 -48.52 -4.85 17.00
N SER A 339 -49.15 -3.71 17.28
CA SER A 339 -48.96 -2.44 16.57
C SER A 339 -48.27 -1.44 17.46
N GLY A 340 -47.43 -0.59 16.85
CA GLY A 340 -46.70 0.47 17.55
C GLY A 340 -46.33 1.63 16.63
N VAL A 341 -45.97 2.74 17.28
CA VAL A 341 -45.45 3.94 16.62
C VAL A 341 -44.01 4.14 17.06
N TYR A 342 -43.09 4.21 16.13
CA TYR A 342 -41.65 4.27 16.39
C TYR A 342 -41.08 5.55 15.75
N PRO A 343 -40.41 6.44 16.51
CA PRO A 343 -39.63 7.50 15.90
C PRO A 343 -38.35 6.88 15.28
N VAL A 344 -38.14 7.11 14.00
CA VAL A 344 -36.99 6.58 13.25
C VAL A 344 -36.31 7.72 12.52
N ALA A 345 -35.05 7.99 12.85
CA ALA A 345 -34.17 8.82 12.03
C ALA A 345 -33.57 7.94 10.92
N PHE A 346 -34.12 8.07 9.72
CA PHE A 346 -33.68 7.25 8.60
C PHE A 346 -32.27 7.65 8.15
N GLU A 347 -31.32 6.75 8.29
CA GLU A 347 -29.90 6.99 7.98
C GLU A 347 -29.54 6.93 6.49
N GLY A 348 -30.49 6.50 5.64
CA GLY A 348 -30.29 6.26 4.20
C GLY A 348 -29.84 4.82 3.89
N LEU A 349 -30.16 4.37 2.69
CA LEU A 349 -29.83 3.00 2.26
C LEU A 349 -28.33 2.72 2.35
N ILE A 350 -27.48 3.60 1.82
CA ILE A 350 -26.02 3.41 1.78
C ILE A 350 -25.44 3.28 3.19
N LYS A 351 -25.72 4.23 4.08
CA LYS A 351 -25.18 4.20 5.45
C LYS A 351 -25.71 3.01 6.25
N ASN A 352 -26.99 2.64 6.06
CA ASN A 352 -27.58 1.49 6.73
C ASN A 352 -26.88 0.20 6.33
N VAL A 353 -26.65 0.00 5.03
CA VAL A 353 -25.98 -1.19 4.51
C VAL A 353 -24.50 -1.22 4.92
N GLU A 354 -23.80 -0.08 4.88
CA GLU A 354 -22.43 0.05 5.41
C GLU A 354 -22.33 -0.33 6.88
N ARG A 355 -23.27 0.12 7.71
CA ARG A 355 -23.30 -0.22 9.13
C ARG A 355 -23.52 -1.72 9.32
N ARG A 356 -24.49 -2.31 8.62
CA ARG A 356 -24.78 -3.76 8.68
C ARG A 356 -23.58 -4.60 8.22
N TYR A 357 -22.90 -4.20 7.16
CA TYR A 357 -21.67 -4.84 6.68
C TYR A 357 -20.55 -4.84 7.73
N ARG A 358 -20.40 -3.72 8.46
CA ARG A 358 -19.40 -3.63 9.54
C ARG A 358 -19.77 -4.45 10.78
N GLU A 359 -21.05 -4.53 11.11
CA GLU A 359 -21.55 -5.16 12.33
C GLU A 359 -21.73 -6.69 12.17
N THR A 360 -21.88 -7.19 10.94
CA THR A 360 -22.09 -8.64 10.73
C THR A 360 -20.83 -9.44 11.00
N ALA A 361 -20.96 -10.52 11.78
CA ALA A 361 -19.89 -11.50 12.01
C ALA A 361 -19.90 -12.66 10.97
N SER A 362 -20.95 -12.76 10.14
CA SER A 362 -21.10 -13.82 9.16
C SER A 362 -20.32 -13.52 7.88
N GLU A 363 -19.35 -14.35 7.54
CA GLU A 363 -18.59 -14.24 6.28
C GLU A 363 -19.48 -14.37 5.03
N SER A 364 -20.51 -15.25 5.08
CA SER A 364 -21.49 -15.40 3.99
C SER A 364 -22.24 -14.08 3.74
N SER A 365 -22.72 -13.43 4.82
CA SER A 365 -23.41 -12.15 4.70
C SER A 365 -22.47 -11.04 4.21
N LYS A 366 -21.19 -11.03 4.62
CA LYS A 366 -20.21 -10.08 4.10
C LYS A 366 -20.01 -10.24 2.60
N GLN A 367 -19.81 -11.48 2.13
CA GLN A 367 -19.67 -11.78 0.71
C GLN A 367 -20.90 -11.32 -0.10
N GLU A 368 -22.10 -11.50 0.44
CA GLU A 368 -23.32 -11.02 -0.19
C GLU A 368 -23.36 -9.49 -0.28
N TYR A 369 -23.02 -8.76 0.81
CA TYR A 369 -22.92 -7.30 0.76
C TYR A 369 -21.86 -6.81 -0.23
N GLU A 370 -20.73 -7.51 -0.37
CA GLU A 370 -19.65 -7.15 -1.29
C GLU A 370 -20.09 -7.21 -2.76
N THR A 371 -21.14 -7.99 -3.10
CA THR A 371 -21.72 -7.99 -4.46
C THR A 371 -22.36 -6.65 -4.84
N PHE A 372 -22.75 -5.85 -3.85
CA PHE A 372 -23.33 -4.52 -4.03
C PHE A 372 -22.29 -3.38 -3.94
N MET A 373 -21.00 -3.73 -3.88
CA MET A 373 -19.92 -2.76 -3.82
C MET A 373 -19.18 -2.64 -5.15
N ARG A 374 -18.80 -1.43 -5.48
CA ARG A 374 -17.90 -1.14 -6.60
C ARG A 374 -16.52 -0.76 -6.06
N ILE A 375 -15.49 -1.28 -6.72
CA ILE A 375 -14.11 -0.91 -6.45
C ILE A 375 -13.81 0.38 -7.18
N THR A 376 -13.59 1.46 -6.43
CA THR A 376 -13.24 2.77 -6.97
C THR A 376 -11.81 3.15 -6.60
N PRO A 377 -11.02 3.77 -7.49
CA PRO A 377 -9.72 4.30 -7.12
C PRO A 377 -9.82 5.27 -5.95
N CYS A 378 -8.94 5.17 -4.99
CA CYS A 378 -8.91 6.08 -3.85
C CYS A 378 -8.78 7.53 -4.32
N LYS A 379 -9.70 8.41 -3.93
CA LYS A 379 -9.74 9.82 -4.34
C LYS A 379 -8.49 10.60 -3.93
N GLU A 380 -7.87 10.23 -2.79
CA GLU A 380 -6.68 10.90 -2.25
C GLU A 380 -5.41 10.53 -3.01
N CYS A 381 -5.11 9.23 -3.14
CA CYS A 381 -3.90 8.75 -3.81
C CYS A 381 -4.11 8.36 -5.28
N LYS A 382 -5.33 8.44 -5.82
CA LYS A 382 -5.67 8.10 -7.21
C LYS A 382 -5.15 6.72 -7.66
N GLY A 383 -5.19 5.74 -6.75
CA GLY A 383 -4.68 4.39 -7.02
C GLY A 383 -3.21 4.16 -6.66
N MET A 384 -2.44 5.20 -6.37
CA MET A 384 -0.99 5.11 -6.15
C MET A 384 -0.55 4.52 -4.80
N ARG A 385 -1.48 4.24 -3.88
CA ARG A 385 -1.29 3.54 -2.59
C ARG A 385 -0.47 4.29 -1.53
N LEU A 386 0.39 5.23 -1.91
CA LEU A 386 1.33 5.94 -1.04
C LEU A 386 0.85 7.35 -0.67
N LYS A 387 1.48 7.93 0.35
CA LYS A 387 1.33 9.35 0.71
C LYS A 387 1.90 10.25 -0.36
N LYS A 388 1.42 11.51 -0.43
CA LYS A 388 1.89 12.52 -1.39
C LYS A 388 3.37 12.84 -1.21
N GLU A 389 3.85 12.86 0.04
CA GLU A 389 5.26 13.11 0.37
C GLU A 389 6.18 12.00 -0.17
N SER A 390 5.74 10.74 -0.08
CA SER A 390 6.48 9.60 -0.63
C SER A 390 6.48 9.60 -2.16
N LEU A 391 5.37 9.99 -2.77
CA LEU A 391 5.24 10.11 -4.24
C LEU A 391 5.99 11.33 -4.79
N ALA A 392 6.29 12.31 -3.94
CA ALA A 392 7.08 13.47 -4.32
C ALA A 392 8.59 13.23 -4.36
N VAL A 393 9.05 12.01 -4.04
CA VAL A 393 10.45 11.60 -4.20
C VAL A 393 10.64 10.95 -5.55
N THR A 394 11.61 11.41 -6.34
CA THR A 394 11.86 10.94 -7.70
C THR A 394 13.28 10.41 -7.90
N VAL A 395 13.43 9.49 -8.83
CA VAL A 395 14.70 9.04 -9.40
C VAL A 395 14.57 9.16 -10.92
N CYS A 396 15.47 9.96 -11.56
CA CYS A 396 15.35 10.32 -12.97
C CYS A 396 13.94 10.82 -13.32
N ASP A 397 13.43 11.78 -12.55
CA ASP A 397 12.13 12.46 -12.70
C ASP A 397 10.89 11.56 -12.61
N LYS A 398 11.06 10.32 -12.11
CA LYS A 398 9.94 9.38 -11.92
C LYS A 398 9.81 8.97 -10.46
N ASN A 399 8.56 8.97 -9.96
CA ASN A 399 8.28 8.45 -8.64
C ASN A 399 8.19 6.91 -8.65
N ILE A 400 8.22 6.31 -7.46
CA ILE A 400 8.23 4.84 -7.32
C ILE A 400 6.99 4.17 -7.95
N TYR A 401 5.82 4.81 -7.90
CA TYR A 401 4.60 4.26 -8.50
C TYR A 401 4.67 4.29 -10.03
N GLU A 402 5.15 5.38 -10.62
CA GLU A 402 5.31 5.50 -12.07
C GLU A 402 6.24 4.42 -12.62
N ILE A 403 7.38 4.19 -11.96
CA ILE A 403 8.34 3.15 -12.37
C ILE A 403 7.71 1.76 -12.22
N THR A 404 7.05 1.47 -11.10
CA THR A 404 6.46 0.14 -10.86
C THR A 404 5.21 -0.12 -11.70
N SER A 405 4.60 0.90 -12.27
CA SER A 405 3.44 0.81 -13.16
C SER A 405 3.82 0.62 -14.63
N MET A 406 5.08 0.81 -15.01
CA MET A 406 5.58 0.49 -16.35
C MET A 406 5.45 -1.00 -16.63
N SER A 407 5.34 -1.37 -17.91
CA SER A 407 5.57 -2.76 -18.31
C SER A 407 7.00 -3.16 -17.94
N ILE A 408 7.22 -4.44 -17.62
CA ILE A 408 8.56 -4.97 -17.28
C ILE A 408 9.55 -4.68 -18.41
N ARG A 409 9.09 -4.74 -19.66
CA ARG A 409 9.89 -4.37 -20.85
C ARG A 409 10.32 -2.89 -20.82
N ASP A 410 9.39 -1.98 -20.53
CA ASP A 410 9.70 -0.55 -20.50
C ASP A 410 10.51 -0.19 -19.26
N LEU A 411 10.27 -0.89 -18.15
CA LEU A 411 11.08 -0.77 -16.93
C LEU A 411 12.54 -1.18 -17.21
N GLN A 412 12.78 -2.29 -17.92
CA GLN A 412 14.12 -2.72 -18.30
C GLN A 412 14.81 -1.65 -19.13
N LYS A 413 14.16 -1.13 -20.18
CA LYS A 413 14.69 -0.03 -21.00
C LYS A 413 15.00 1.21 -20.17
N PHE A 414 14.11 1.58 -19.26
CA PHE A 414 14.33 2.71 -18.36
C PHE A 414 15.57 2.51 -17.49
N LEU A 415 15.75 1.34 -16.89
CA LEU A 415 16.91 0.99 -16.08
C LEU A 415 18.24 1.01 -16.87
N ASP A 416 18.20 0.70 -18.16
CA ASP A 416 19.37 0.71 -19.03
C ASP A 416 19.73 2.10 -19.53
N THR A 417 18.74 3.00 -19.67
CA THR A 417 18.91 4.35 -20.22
C THR A 417 18.99 5.45 -19.15
N MET A 418 18.74 5.11 -17.87
CA MET A 418 18.73 6.08 -16.78
C MET A 418 20.08 6.77 -16.60
N THR A 419 20.06 8.09 -16.46
CA THR A 419 21.24 8.91 -16.22
C THR A 419 21.33 9.27 -14.74
N LEU A 420 22.39 8.83 -14.08
CA LEU A 420 22.65 9.09 -12.67
C LEU A 420 23.91 9.96 -12.52
N THR A 421 23.94 10.79 -11.50
CA THR A 421 25.16 11.47 -11.09
C THR A 421 26.20 10.44 -10.59
N LYS A 422 27.49 10.77 -10.61
CA LYS A 422 28.55 9.88 -10.11
C LYS A 422 28.28 9.41 -8.67
N GLN A 423 27.77 10.28 -7.83
CA GLN A 423 27.42 9.98 -6.44
C GLN A 423 26.24 9.01 -6.36
N GLN A 424 25.16 9.27 -7.09
CA GLN A 424 23.99 8.38 -7.15
C GLN A 424 24.35 7.01 -7.70
N GLN A 425 25.23 6.96 -8.72
CA GLN A 425 25.70 5.71 -9.28
C GLN A 425 26.48 4.90 -8.26
N PHE A 426 27.44 5.53 -7.56
CA PHE A 426 28.23 4.87 -6.51
C PHE A 426 27.37 4.30 -5.39
N ILE A 427 26.37 5.07 -4.91
CA ILE A 427 25.49 4.66 -3.82
C ILE A 427 24.50 3.57 -4.28
N GLY A 428 23.95 3.71 -5.51
CA GLY A 428 22.88 2.87 -6.01
C GLY A 428 23.33 1.60 -6.75
N GLU A 429 24.61 1.47 -7.12
CA GLU A 429 25.13 0.44 -8.02
C GLU A 429 24.72 -0.98 -7.65
N ARG A 430 24.93 -1.38 -6.39
CA ARG A 430 24.59 -2.72 -5.90
C ARG A 430 23.09 -3.01 -5.97
N VAL A 431 22.29 -2.03 -5.59
CA VAL A 431 20.82 -2.15 -5.59
C VAL A 431 20.31 -2.23 -7.02
N LEU A 432 20.85 -1.39 -7.93
CA LEU A 432 20.49 -1.41 -9.34
C LEU A 432 20.88 -2.70 -10.03
N LYS A 433 22.03 -3.29 -9.67
CA LYS A 433 22.45 -4.61 -10.18
C LYS A 433 21.42 -5.68 -9.84
N GLU A 434 20.95 -5.72 -8.58
CA GLU A 434 19.92 -6.65 -8.13
C GLU A 434 18.57 -6.42 -8.84
N ILE A 435 18.15 -5.17 -8.97
CA ILE A 435 16.92 -4.82 -9.68
C ILE A 435 16.98 -5.29 -11.14
N ARG A 436 18.08 -4.98 -11.85
CA ARG A 436 18.26 -5.38 -13.26
C ARG A 436 18.24 -6.90 -13.43
N ALA A 437 18.92 -7.63 -12.55
CA ALA A 437 18.94 -9.08 -12.60
C ALA A 437 17.53 -9.67 -12.43
N ARG A 438 16.79 -9.23 -11.39
CA ARG A 438 15.44 -9.73 -11.11
C ARG A 438 14.42 -9.33 -12.19
N VAL A 439 14.52 -8.12 -12.73
CA VAL A 439 13.70 -7.68 -13.88
C VAL A 439 14.02 -8.53 -15.11
N GLY A 440 15.30 -8.83 -15.35
CA GLY A 440 15.75 -9.73 -16.43
C GLY A 440 15.11 -11.11 -16.31
N PHE A 441 15.08 -11.72 -15.13
CA PHE A 441 14.41 -13.02 -14.92
C PHE A 441 12.92 -13.00 -15.26
N LEU A 442 12.23 -11.90 -15.01
CA LEU A 442 10.82 -11.76 -15.39
C LEU A 442 10.65 -11.68 -16.93
N VAL A 443 11.61 -11.07 -17.63
CA VAL A 443 11.66 -11.06 -19.11
C VAL A 443 11.93 -12.45 -19.65
N ASP A 444 12.89 -13.17 -19.04
CA ASP A 444 13.32 -14.51 -19.45
C ASP A 444 12.20 -15.56 -19.33
N VAL A 445 11.26 -15.37 -18.37
CA VAL A 445 10.07 -16.23 -18.25
C VAL A 445 8.86 -15.74 -19.05
N GLY A 446 9.04 -14.75 -19.96
CA GLY A 446 7.99 -14.27 -20.85
C GLY A 446 6.93 -13.37 -20.20
N LEU A 447 7.24 -12.70 -19.07
CA LEU A 447 6.32 -11.82 -18.35
C LEU A 447 6.55 -10.33 -18.62
N GLU A 448 7.17 -9.99 -19.73
CA GLU A 448 7.57 -8.63 -20.08
C GLU A 448 6.41 -7.62 -20.23
N TYR A 449 5.18 -8.10 -20.43
CA TYR A 449 3.96 -7.28 -20.56
C TYR A 449 3.34 -6.90 -19.21
N LEU A 450 3.68 -7.59 -18.12
CA LEU A 450 3.19 -7.29 -16.79
C LEU A 450 3.80 -6.00 -16.23
N SER A 451 3.20 -5.46 -15.18
CA SER A 451 3.78 -4.39 -14.37
C SER A 451 4.01 -4.87 -12.93
N LEU A 452 5.01 -4.29 -12.25
CA LEU A 452 5.29 -4.62 -10.85
C LEU A 452 4.14 -4.20 -9.90
N ALA A 453 3.37 -3.19 -10.27
CA ALA A 453 2.22 -2.71 -9.51
C ALA A 453 0.98 -3.61 -9.62
N ARG A 454 0.95 -4.56 -10.56
CA ARG A 454 -0.20 -5.45 -10.77
C ARG A 454 -0.45 -6.32 -9.54
N ALA A 455 -1.71 -6.34 -9.09
CA ALA A 455 -2.13 -7.15 -7.95
C ALA A 455 -2.05 -8.64 -8.26
N THR A 456 -1.49 -9.44 -7.34
CA THR A 456 -1.33 -10.91 -7.54
C THR A 456 -2.64 -11.65 -7.68
N ALA A 457 -3.72 -11.16 -7.06
CA ALA A 457 -5.06 -11.73 -7.18
C ALA A 457 -5.65 -11.64 -8.61
N THR A 458 -5.06 -10.81 -9.50
CA THR A 458 -5.51 -10.64 -10.90
C THR A 458 -4.70 -11.46 -11.89
N LEU A 459 -3.74 -12.24 -11.42
CA LEU A 459 -2.88 -13.07 -12.25
C LEU A 459 -3.55 -14.39 -12.62
N SER A 460 -3.32 -14.86 -13.82
CA SER A 460 -3.64 -16.24 -14.18
C SER A 460 -2.72 -17.23 -13.44
N GLY A 461 -3.12 -18.50 -13.36
CA GLY A 461 -2.31 -19.54 -12.73
C GLY A 461 -0.90 -19.64 -13.33
N GLY A 462 -0.78 -19.61 -14.64
CA GLY A 462 0.52 -19.66 -15.33
C GLY A 462 1.37 -18.40 -15.10
N GLU A 463 0.78 -17.20 -15.04
CA GLU A 463 1.51 -15.98 -14.66
C GLU A 463 2.07 -16.07 -13.24
N ALA A 464 1.25 -16.51 -12.28
CA ALA A 464 1.67 -16.66 -10.89
C ALA A 464 2.78 -17.70 -10.73
N GLN A 465 2.72 -18.80 -11.47
CA GLN A 465 3.74 -19.85 -11.50
C GLN A 465 5.06 -19.32 -12.04
N ARG A 466 5.05 -18.62 -13.17
CA ARG A 466 6.27 -18.03 -13.77
C ARG A 466 6.89 -16.94 -12.89
N ILE A 467 6.09 -16.14 -12.19
CA ILE A 467 6.60 -15.18 -11.20
C ILE A 467 7.35 -15.91 -10.09
N ARG A 468 6.83 -17.03 -9.58
CA ARG A 468 7.52 -17.82 -8.57
C ARG A 468 8.82 -18.42 -9.12
N LEU A 469 8.78 -18.94 -10.34
CA LEU A 469 9.98 -19.46 -11.01
C LEU A 469 11.05 -18.36 -11.10
N ALA A 470 10.71 -17.18 -11.60
CA ALA A 470 11.64 -16.05 -11.70
C ALA A 470 12.19 -15.64 -10.31
N THR A 471 11.36 -15.68 -9.26
CA THR A 471 11.78 -15.37 -7.89
C THR A 471 12.78 -16.41 -7.37
N GLN A 472 12.56 -17.69 -7.64
CA GLN A 472 13.45 -18.77 -7.20
C GLN A 472 14.80 -18.73 -7.93
N ILE A 473 14.81 -18.41 -9.22
CA ILE A 473 16.05 -18.19 -9.97
C ILE A 473 16.84 -17.03 -9.36
N GLY A 474 16.14 -15.94 -9.04
CA GLY A 474 16.72 -14.77 -8.38
C GLY A 474 17.29 -15.04 -6.98
N SER A 475 16.88 -16.12 -6.32
CA SER A 475 17.43 -16.52 -5.02
C SER A 475 18.84 -17.09 -5.09
N GLY A 476 19.28 -17.56 -6.27
CA GLY A 476 20.61 -18.13 -6.48
C GLY A 476 20.87 -19.43 -5.70
N LEU A 477 19.81 -20.15 -5.29
CA LEU A 477 19.94 -21.41 -4.56
C LEU A 477 20.56 -22.48 -5.44
N VAL A 478 21.44 -23.28 -4.85
CA VAL A 478 22.18 -24.38 -5.49
C VAL A 478 21.96 -25.67 -4.71
N GLY A 479 21.91 -26.82 -5.40
CA GLY A 479 21.71 -28.12 -4.77
C GLY A 479 20.28 -28.37 -4.32
N VAL A 480 19.29 -27.72 -4.93
CA VAL A 480 17.86 -27.84 -4.63
C VAL A 480 17.16 -28.66 -5.72
N CYS A 481 16.12 -29.40 -5.34
CA CYS A 481 15.21 -30.09 -6.26
C CYS A 481 13.98 -29.21 -6.53
N TYR A 482 13.87 -28.61 -7.71
CA TYR A 482 12.69 -27.86 -8.12
C TYR A 482 11.67 -28.78 -8.79
N ILE A 483 10.44 -28.70 -8.35
CA ILE A 483 9.33 -29.50 -8.88
C ILE A 483 8.30 -28.55 -9.49
N LEU A 484 8.09 -28.69 -10.80
CA LEU A 484 7.23 -27.81 -11.60
C LEU A 484 6.08 -28.60 -12.22
N ASP A 485 4.87 -28.00 -12.19
CA ASP A 485 3.67 -28.58 -12.80
C ASP A 485 3.28 -27.76 -14.04
N GLU A 486 3.41 -28.35 -15.21
CA GLU A 486 3.06 -27.78 -16.52
C GLU A 486 3.52 -26.31 -16.71
N PRO A 487 4.81 -25.98 -16.55
CA PRO A 487 5.27 -24.59 -16.61
C PRO A 487 5.11 -23.95 -17.99
N SER A 488 4.95 -24.73 -19.06
CA SER A 488 4.70 -24.25 -20.44
C SER A 488 3.26 -23.83 -20.69
N ILE A 489 2.33 -24.13 -19.78
CA ILE A 489 0.91 -23.92 -20.01
C ILE A 489 0.56 -22.45 -20.32
N GLY A 490 -0.18 -22.24 -21.41
CA GLY A 490 -0.61 -20.92 -21.85
C GLY A 490 0.52 -20.05 -22.44
N LEU A 491 1.70 -20.62 -22.71
CA LEU A 491 2.76 -19.92 -23.44
C LEU A 491 2.54 -20.01 -24.95
N HIS A 492 2.91 -18.93 -25.63
CA HIS A 492 3.12 -18.99 -27.07
C HIS A 492 4.46 -19.69 -27.35
N GLN A 493 4.57 -20.43 -28.46
CA GLN A 493 5.78 -21.20 -28.82
C GLN A 493 7.08 -20.39 -28.74
N ARG A 494 7.06 -19.10 -29.13
CA ARG A 494 8.19 -18.18 -29.00
C ARG A 494 8.69 -17.97 -27.57
N ASP A 495 7.78 -18.01 -26.59
CA ASP A 495 8.13 -17.77 -25.19
C ASP A 495 8.52 -19.08 -24.49
N ASN A 496 8.17 -20.25 -25.08
CA ASN A 496 8.59 -21.55 -24.61
C ASN A 496 10.10 -21.72 -24.67
N ASP A 497 10.76 -21.24 -25.72
CA ASP A 497 12.23 -21.27 -25.85
C ASP A 497 12.92 -20.52 -24.71
N LYS A 498 12.38 -19.37 -24.30
CA LYS A 498 12.91 -18.59 -23.18
C LYS A 498 12.78 -19.36 -21.87
N LEU A 499 11.61 -19.96 -21.64
CA LEU A 499 11.36 -20.78 -20.46
C LEU A 499 12.34 -21.97 -20.41
N LEU A 500 12.52 -22.70 -21.52
CA LEU A 500 13.44 -23.83 -21.60
C LEU A 500 14.89 -23.42 -21.32
N ASN A 501 15.35 -22.31 -21.88
CA ASN A 501 16.66 -21.77 -21.57
C ASN A 501 16.82 -21.43 -20.09
N THR A 502 15.77 -20.85 -19.49
CA THR A 502 15.74 -20.51 -18.08
C THR A 502 15.82 -21.75 -17.19
N LEU A 503 15.09 -22.84 -17.53
CA LEU A 503 15.14 -24.11 -16.82
C LEU A 503 16.52 -24.79 -16.96
N LYS A 504 17.11 -24.75 -18.15
CA LYS A 504 18.49 -25.25 -18.38
C LYS A 504 19.51 -24.49 -17.54
N ASN A 505 19.42 -23.16 -17.50
CA ASN A 505 20.31 -22.34 -16.66
C ASN A 505 20.18 -22.71 -15.19
N LEU A 506 18.95 -22.93 -14.71
CA LEU A 506 18.70 -23.33 -13.31
C LEU A 506 19.31 -24.71 -12.99
N ARG A 507 19.24 -25.67 -13.94
CA ARG A 507 19.92 -26.97 -13.87
C ARG A 507 21.43 -26.79 -13.83
N ASP A 508 21.97 -25.98 -14.72
CA ASP A 508 23.44 -25.79 -14.88
C ASP A 508 24.07 -25.10 -13.64
N LEU A 509 23.28 -24.45 -12.82
CA LEU A 509 23.68 -23.97 -11.48
C LEU A 509 23.87 -25.12 -10.47
N GLY A 510 23.64 -26.39 -10.84
CA GLY A 510 23.77 -27.54 -9.95
C GLY A 510 22.47 -27.92 -9.21
N ASN A 511 21.33 -27.58 -9.77
CA ASN A 511 20.03 -27.98 -9.27
C ASN A 511 19.45 -29.18 -10.00
N THR A 512 18.52 -29.88 -9.35
CA THR A 512 17.71 -30.93 -9.97
C THR A 512 16.35 -30.37 -10.32
N LEU A 513 15.85 -30.60 -11.54
CA LEU A 513 14.51 -30.18 -11.95
C LEU A 513 13.67 -31.41 -12.27
N VAL A 514 12.52 -31.50 -11.63
CA VAL A 514 11.46 -32.49 -11.93
C VAL A 514 10.29 -31.72 -12.53
N VAL A 515 10.02 -31.94 -13.81
CA VAL A 515 8.99 -31.19 -14.55
C VAL A 515 7.91 -32.16 -15.00
N VAL A 516 6.68 -31.91 -14.60
CA VAL A 516 5.49 -32.58 -15.12
C VAL A 516 5.09 -31.82 -16.38
N GLU A 517 5.15 -32.47 -17.55
CA GLU A 517 4.89 -31.79 -18.82
C GLU A 517 4.25 -32.69 -19.86
N HIS A 518 3.56 -32.05 -20.80
CA HIS A 518 2.98 -32.65 -22.01
C HIS A 518 3.57 -32.04 -23.30
N ASP A 519 4.30 -30.95 -23.18
CA ASP A 519 4.88 -30.22 -24.30
C ASP A 519 6.09 -30.98 -24.90
N GLU A 520 6.09 -31.15 -26.23
CA GLU A 520 7.11 -31.91 -26.96
C GLU A 520 8.49 -31.25 -26.83
N ASP A 521 8.58 -29.92 -26.96
CA ASP A 521 9.84 -29.18 -26.91
C ASP A 521 10.49 -29.33 -25.53
N THR A 522 9.70 -29.31 -24.47
CA THR A 522 10.17 -29.52 -23.10
C THR A 522 10.65 -30.97 -22.90
N MET A 523 9.94 -31.94 -23.44
CA MET A 523 10.36 -33.35 -23.38
C MET A 523 11.68 -33.57 -24.11
N LEU A 524 11.86 -33.01 -25.31
CA LEU A 524 13.09 -33.10 -26.09
C LEU A 524 14.28 -32.38 -25.45
N ALA A 525 14.01 -31.37 -24.64
CA ALA A 525 15.03 -30.59 -23.90
C ALA A 525 15.49 -31.25 -22.59
N ALA A 526 14.79 -32.28 -22.12
CA ALA A 526 15.07 -32.95 -20.85
C ALA A 526 16.29 -33.89 -20.97
N ASP A 527 17.08 -34.02 -19.88
CA ASP A 527 18.18 -34.97 -19.81
C ASP A 527 17.65 -36.41 -19.64
N TYR A 528 16.51 -36.56 -18.93
CA TYR A 528 15.85 -37.85 -18.69
C TYR A 528 14.33 -37.70 -18.86
N ILE A 529 13.70 -38.67 -19.49
CA ILE A 529 12.24 -38.73 -19.66
C ILE A 529 11.71 -39.95 -18.95
N CYS A 530 10.79 -39.76 -18.02
CA CYS A 530 10.02 -40.82 -17.40
C CYS A 530 8.60 -40.82 -17.98
N LEU A 531 8.22 -41.89 -18.64
CA LEU A 531 6.86 -42.08 -19.16
C LEU A 531 6.04 -42.94 -18.20
N LEU A 532 5.02 -42.33 -17.60
CA LEU A 532 4.09 -43.02 -16.72
C LEU A 532 2.91 -43.57 -17.53
N TYR A 533 2.76 -44.87 -17.52
CA TYR A 533 1.58 -45.56 -18.07
C TYR A 533 0.54 -45.70 -17.00
N THR A 534 -0.73 -45.61 -17.38
CA THR A 534 -1.83 -46.03 -16.52
C THR A 534 -1.82 -47.58 -16.46
N SER A 535 -1.23 -48.17 -15.42
CA SER A 535 -1.73 -49.43 -14.93
C SER A 535 -3.00 -49.12 -14.16
N PRO A 536 -4.13 -49.82 -14.38
CA PRO A 536 -5.27 -49.64 -13.52
C PRO A 536 -4.80 -49.91 -12.08
N SER A 537 -4.94 -48.91 -11.23
CA SER A 537 -4.70 -49.07 -9.81
C SER A 537 -5.68 -50.09 -9.28
N PRO A 538 -5.34 -50.92 -8.29
CA PRO A 538 -6.33 -51.77 -7.63
C PRO A 538 -7.53 -51.01 -7.10
N ARG A 539 -7.44 -49.70 -6.93
CA ARG A 539 -8.55 -48.80 -6.56
C ARG A 539 -9.43 -48.39 -7.74
N ASP A 540 -8.97 -48.51 -8.97
CA ASP A 540 -9.71 -48.17 -10.19
C ASP A 540 -10.52 -49.39 -10.71
N THR A 541 -10.44 -50.52 -10.02
CA THR A 541 -11.14 -51.77 -10.34
C THR A 541 -12.22 -52.13 -9.31
N GLU A 542 -12.46 -51.31 -8.31
CA GLU A 542 -13.62 -51.33 -7.44
C GLU A 542 -14.60 -50.22 -7.84
#